data_b5fcb88f95ae4bceeee0ccc95b6739a3
#
_entry.id   b5fcb88f95ae4bceeee0ccc95b6739a3
#
_cell.length_a   1.000
_cell.length_b   1.000
_cell.length_c   1.000
_cell.angle_alpha   90.00
_cell.angle_beta   90.00
_cell.angle_gamma   90.00
#
_symmetry.space_group_name_H-M   'P 1'
#
loop_
_entity.id
_entity.type
_entity.pdbx_description
1 polymer ?
#
loop_
_entity_poly.entity_id
_entity_poly.type
_entity_poly.pdbx_seq_one_letter_code
_entity_poly.pdbx_strand_id
1 'polypeptide(L)'
;NERLGMPISLHLHANNLGHPGNAEITKESLAVTAGVSPYQKMGVEWAETRMDPHRAQSVYLAHAQFNAFGGTSWRDFESGAEVLAKYVNRADHVVIDNGAVPFGPATCMTGDGPSIHDLYVLAGIGGQKWSNTDVELECGSGVIPFTYLKGNPISAIQWAIGLEMLLLVDDPWKTIMTTDHPNGGVFTQYPQVIAWLMSRRARDATAAECHKWGYDRSTLGGVEREMSLFEIAILTRANTSRTIGMAHRKGHLGAGADGDVAIYNIDPERFNPDDYAEIVRAFGKADFTIKDGMIVARQGEVVAVPDGRRYYCEPKVDEGLTRDMMVDVKEWFKYYTIGFANYPVPDKYLRNPVPIVVNGPAEAQEGR
;
A
#
# COMPACT_ATOMS: atom_id res chain seq x y z
N ASN A 1 2.09 -17.76 5.96
CA ASN A 1 0.98 -16.98 6.53
C ASN A 1 -0.28 -17.83 6.59
N GLU A 2 -0.71 -18.41 5.48
CA GLU A 2 -1.98 -19.12 5.37
C GLU A 2 -2.01 -20.37 6.27
N ARG A 3 -0.95 -21.21 6.25
CA ARG A 3 -0.85 -22.41 7.10
C ARG A 3 -0.89 -22.10 8.60
N LEU A 4 -0.45 -20.93 8.99
CA LEU A 4 -0.43 -20.47 10.37
C LEU A 4 -1.70 -19.70 10.77
N GLY A 5 -2.59 -19.38 9.83
CA GLY A 5 -3.73 -18.50 10.07
C GLY A 5 -3.32 -17.09 10.50
N MET A 6 -2.20 -16.58 9.97
CA MET A 6 -1.72 -15.24 10.31
C MET A 6 -2.75 -14.18 9.89
N PRO A 7 -3.00 -13.17 10.71
CA PRO A 7 -4.00 -12.14 10.40
C PRO A 7 -3.55 -11.12 9.36
N ILE A 8 -2.30 -11.22 8.90
CA ILE A 8 -1.67 -10.30 7.96
C ILE A 8 -1.39 -10.97 6.61
N SER A 9 -1.44 -10.19 5.54
CA SER A 9 -1.07 -10.64 4.20
C SER A 9 0.46 -10.75 4.04
N LEU A 10 0.92 -11.48 3.02
CA LEU A 10 2.29 -11.40 2.56
C LEU A 10 2.52 -10.00 1.96
N HIS A 11 3.39 -9.21 2.56
CA HIS A 11 3.74 -7.89 2.06
C HIS A 11 4.80 -8.03 0.98
N LEU A 12 4.42 -7.74 -0.26
CA LEU A 12 5.25 -7.92 -1.45
C LEU A 12 5.70 -6.57 -2.00
N HIS A 13 7.02 -6.36 -2.07
CA HIS A 13 7.64 -5.38 -2.94
C HIS A 13 8.10 -6.12 -4.20
N ALA A 14 7.43 -5.89 -5.33
CA ALA A 14 7.71 -6.63 -6.54
C ALA A 14 9.04 -6.19 -7.20
N ASN A 15 9.63 -7.09 -7.96
CA ASN A 15 10.87 -6.83 -8.68
C ASN A 15 10.71 -5.80 -9.81
N ASN A 16 11.83 -5.25 -10.25
CA ASN A 16 11.91 -4.24 -11.31
C ASN A 16 11.07 -2.98 -11.00
N LEU A 17 11.06 -2.60 -9.73
CA LEU A 17 10.37 -1.40 -9.28
C LEU A 17 10.81 -0.18 -10.11
N GLY A 18 9.83 0.56 -10.64
CA GLY A 18 10.08 1.78 -11.39
C GLY A 18 10.68 1.58 -12.79
N HIS A 19 10.72 0.37 -13.33
CA HIS A 19 11.20 0.10 -14.69
C HIS A 19 10.06 -0.02 -15.70
N PRO A 20 10.19 0.55 -16.91
CA PRO A 20 9.25 0.30 -18.01
C PRO A 20 9.07 -1.20 -18.28
N GLY A 21 7.83 -1.62 -18.47
CA GLY A 21 7.47 -3.03 -18.72
C GLY A 21 7.28 -3.88 -17.47
N ASN A 22 7.44 -3.33 -16.28
CA ASN A 22 7.31 -4.10 -15.04
C ASN A 22 5.88 -4.55 -14.72
N ALA A 23 4.85 -3.95 -15.33
CA ALA A 23 3.46 -4.33 -15.10
C ALA A 23 3.19 -5.80 -15.41
N GLU A 24 3.73 -6.32 -16.50
CA GLU A 24 3.61 -7.74 -16.88
C GLU A 24 4.35 -8.65 -15.90
N ILE A 25 5.58 -8.27 -15.52
CA ILE A 25 6.40 -9.03 -14.56
C ILE A 25 5.71 -9.08 -13.20
N THR A 26 5.14 -7.97 -12.76
CA THR A 26 4.38 -7.90 -11.51
C THR A 26 3.13 -8.79 -11.56
N LYS A 27 2.38 -8.74 -12.65
CA LYS A 27 1.23 -9.62 -12.87
C LYS A 27 1.62 -11.09 -12.82
N GLU A 28 2.71 -11.49 -13.46
CA GLU A 28 3.23 -12.86 -13.42
C GLU A 28 3.64 -13.26 -12.00
N SER A 29 4.30 -12.37 -11.25
CA SER A 29 4.68 -12.60 -9.86
C SER A 29 3.47 -12.80 -8.96
N LEU A 30 2.42 -12.02 -9.14
CA LEU A 30 1.16 -12.18 -8.43
C LEU A 30 0.43 -13.47 -8.83
N ALA A 31 0.51 -13.88 -10.11
CA ALA A 31 -0.11 -15.10 -10.63
C ALA A 31 0.52 -16.37 -10.02
N VAL A 32 1.80 -16.35 -9.69
CA VAL A 32 2.46 -17.46 -8.99
C VAL A 32 1.79 -17.71 -7.63
N THR A 33 1.38 -16.66 -6.94
CA THR A 33 0.70 -16.76 -5.64
C THR A 33 -0.76 -17.20 -5.76
N ALA A 34 -1.41 -17.01 -6.91
CA ALA A 34 -2.79 -17.44 -7.14
C ALA A 34 -2.98 -18.97 -7.14
N GLY A 35 -1.98 -19.72 -7.61
CA GLY A 35 -2.01 -21.18 -7.58
C GLY A 35 -1.58 -21.78 -6.24
N VAL A 36 -1.14 -20.95 -5.34
CA VAL A 36 -0.74 -21.27 -3.98
C VAL A 36 -1.83 -20.81 -3.01
N SER A 37 -3.07 -21.20 -3.29
CA SER A 37 -3.89 -21.56 -2.13
C SER A 37 -3.25 -22.83 -1.58
N PRO A 38 -2.48 -22.78 -0.52
CA PRO A 38 -1.85 -23.97 0.06
C PRO A 38 -2.91 -25.00 0.46
N TYR A 39 -4.13 -24.56 0.58
CA TYR A 39 -5.32 -25.30 0.89
C TYR A 39 -5.73 -26.31 -0.18
N GLN A 40 -5.68 -25.94 -1.46
CA GLN A 40 -6.06 -26.86 -2.54
C GLN A 40 -4.99 -27.91 -2.83
N LYS A 41 -3.70 -27.59 -2.69
CA LYS A 41 -2.61 -28.55 -2.97
C LYS A 41 -2.35 -29.54 -1.84
N MET A 42 -2.78 -29.25 -0.62
CA MET A 42 -2.51 -30.09 0.54
C MET A 42 -3.73 -30.92 0.99
N GLY A 43 -4.85 -30.83 0.29
CA GLY A 43 -6.08 -31.56 0.65
C GLY A 43 -6.67 -31.17 2.01
N VAL A 44 -6.35 -29.97 2.51
CA VAL A 44 -6.81 -29.49 3.81
C VAL A 44 -7.99 -28.55 3.61
N GLU A 45 -9.17 -28.99 4.01
CA GLU A 45 -10.41 -28.19 4.08
C GLU A 45 -10.37 -27.21 5.25
N TRP A 46 -9.53 -26.20 5.24
CA TRP A 46 -9.49 -25.30 6.38
C TRP A 46 -9.63 -23.82 6.04
N ALA A 47 -9.89 -23.52 4.80
CA ALA A 47 -10.01 -22.16 4.35
C ALA A 47 -11.16 -21.39 5.01
N GLU A 48 -12.29 -22.06 5.26
CA GLU A 48 -13.51 -21.36 5.68
C GLU A 48 -13.60 -21.06 7.19
N THR A 49 -12.82 -21.74 8.02
CA THR A 49 -13.01 -21.67 9.48
C THR A 49 -11.92 -20.95 10.25
N ARG A 50 -10.83 -20.52 9.61
CA ARG A 50 -9.63 -20.07 10.33
C ARG A 50 -8.96 -18.82 9.82
N MET A 51 -9.32 -18.35 8.64
CA MET A 51 -8.95 -17.00 8.23
C MET A 51 -9.79 -16.03 9.05
N ASP A 52 -9.16 -14.94 9.48
CA ASP A 52 -9.92 -13.80 9.94
C ASP A 52 -10.97 -13.51 8.84
N PRO A 53 -12.28 -13.61 9.15
CA PRO A 53 -13.33 -13.38 8.14
C PRO A 53 -13.25 -12.00 7.52
N HIS A 54 -12.48 -11.11 8.14
CA HIS A 54 -12.21 -9.76 7.66
C HIS A 54 -10.96 -9.68 6.78
N ARG A 55 -10.16 -10.76 6.65
CA ARG A 55 -9.01 -10.82 5.76
C ARG A 55 -9.30 -11.71 4.56
N ALA A 56 -9.62 -11.11 3.44
CA ALA A 56 -9.89 -11.84 2.20
C ALA A 56 -8.64 -12.06 1.33
N GLN A 57 -7.60 -11.23 1.48
CA GLN A 57 -6.43 -11.24 0.60
C GLN A 57 -5.19 -11.80 1.32
N SER A 58 -4.50 -12.73 0.66
CA SER A 58 -3.26 -13.32 1.18
C SER A 58 -2.00 -12.55 0.76
N VAL A 59 -2.08 -11.76 -0.30
CA VAL A 59 -0.97 -10.94 -0.81
C VAL A 59 -1.33 -9.47 -0.80
N TYR A 60 -0.44 -8.68 -0.25
CA TYR A 60 -0.48 -7.22 -0.25
C TYR A 60 0.68 -6.70 -1.11
N LEU A 61 0.37 -6.12 -2.27
CA LEU A 61 1.36 -5.50 -3.14
C LEU A 61 1.56 -4.04 -2.71
N ALA A 62 2.77 -3.72 -2.28
CA ALA A 62 3.13 -2.37 -1.89
C ALA A 62 3.31 -1.44 -3.10
N HIS A 63 2.96 -0.16 -2.93
CA HIS A 63 3.18 0.93 -3.89
C HIS A 63 3.01 0.51 -5.36
N ALA A 64 1.85 -0.11 -5.65
CA ALA A 64 1.54 -0.75 -6.93
C ALA A 64 1.71 0.18 -8.15
N GLN A 65 1.60 1.48 -7.98
CA GLN A 65 1.87 2.46 -9.02
C GLN A 65 3.24 2.26 -9.65
N PHE A 66 4.28 2.06 -8.84
CA PHE A 66 5.65 1.89 -9.33
C PHE A 66 5.90 0.52 -9.98
N ASN A 67 4.92 -0.37 -9.90
CA ASN A 67 4.89 -1.68 -10.53
C ASN A 67 3.90 -1.77 -11.71
N ALA A 68 3.31 -0.65 -12.11
CA ALA A 68 2.32 -0.55 -13.18
C ALA A 68 2.84 0.24 -14.39
N PHE A 69 4.11 0.06 -14.72
CA PHE A 69 4.77 0.73 -15.83
C PHE A 69 4.71 -0.16 -17.07
N GLY A 70 4.18 0.39 -18.17
CA GLY A 70 4.15 -0.21 -19.49
C GLY A 70 5.32 0.21 -20.36
N GLY A 71 5.27 -0.16 -21.64
CA GLY A 71 6.37 0.06 -22.57
C GLY A 71 7.49 -0.96 -22.42
N THR A 72 8.59 -0.78 -23.15
CA THR A 72 9.78 -1.64 -23.10
C THR A 72 11.04 -0.87 -22.70
N SER A 73 10.97 0.43 -22.69
CA SER A 73 12.06 1.34 -22.40
C SER A 73 11.51 2.73 -21.98
N TRP A 74 12.36 3.59 -21.52
CA TRP A 74 11.99 4.96 -21.20
C TRP A 74 11.55 5.79 -22.42
N ARG A 75 11.86 5.32 -23.66
CA ARG A 75 11.47 6.03 -24.90
C ARG A 75 10.01 5.76 -25.27
N ASP A 76 9.52 4.59 -24.95
CA ASP A 76 8.15 4.15 -25.17
C ASP A 76 7.36 3.95 -23.87
N PHE A 77 7.86 4.53 -22.78
CA PHE A 77 7.23 4.48 -21.47
C PHE A 77 5.78 4.95 -21.53
N GLU A 78 4.89 4.13 -20.99
CA GLU A 78 3.46 4.37 -20.94
C GLU A 78 2.84 3.75 -19.67
N SER A 79 1.57 4.02 -19.44
CA SER A 79 0.85 3.38 -18.34
C SER A 79 0.62 1.89 -18.60
N GLY A 80 0.97 1.06 -17.63
CA GLY A 80 0.60 -0.34 -17.53
C GLY A 80 -0.51 -0.61 -16.52
N ALA A 81 -1.13 0.44 -15.98
CA ALA A 81 -2.14 0.35 -14.92
C ALA A 81 -3.33 -0.53 -15.31
N GLU A 82 -3.79 -0.45 -16.56
CA GLU A 82 -4.91 -1.25 -17.04
C GLU A 82 -4.63 -2.76 -16.97
N VAL A 83 -3.40 -3.16 -17.29
CA VAL A 83 -2.95 -4.58 -17.23
C VAL A 83 -3.05 -5.08 -15.79
N LEU A 84 -2.47 -4.32 -14.86
CA LEU A 84 -2.41 -4.72 -13.46
C LEU A 84 -3.79 -4.61 -12.78
N ALA A 85 -4.56 -3.55 -13.05
CA ALA A 85 -5.90 -3.40 -12.51
C ALA A 85 -6.85 -4.51 -12.97
N LYS A 86 -6.81 -4.90 -14.24
CA LYS A 86 -7.58 -6.05 -14.75
C LYS A 86 -7.22 -7.35 -14.03
N TYR A 87 -5.96 -7.53 -13.70
CA TYR A 87 -5.53 -8.69 -12.91
C TYR A 87 -6.11 -8.62 -11.49
N VAL A 88 -5.93 -7.49 -10.79
CA VAL A 88 -6.41 -7.28 -9.42
C VAL A 88 -7.92 -7.46 -9.32
N ASN A 89 -8.68 -6.98 -10.31
CA ASN A 89 -10.14 -7.14 -10.34
C ASN A 89 -10.57 -8.60 -10.35
N ARG A 90 -9.80 -9.49 -10.98
CA ARG A 90 -10.08 -10.93 -11.10
C ARG A 90 -9.47 -11.77 -9.98
N ALA A 91 -8.45 -11.25 -9.32
CA ALA A 91 -7.68 -11.98 -8.32
C ALA A 91 -8.28 -11.77 -6.93
N ASP A 92 -8.79 -12.82 -6.31
CA ASP A 92 -9.39 -12.73 -4.96
C ASP A 92 -8.34 -12.67 -3.84
N HIS A 93 -7.10 -13.05 -4.14
CA HIS A 93 -6.01 -13.15 -3.18
C HIS A 93 -5.13 -11.90 -3.05
N VAL A 94 -5.39 -10.84 -3.82
CA VAL A 94 -4.53 -9.64 -3.90
C VAL A 94 -5.27 -8.41 -3.40
N VAL A 95 -4.58 -7.64 -2.56
CA VAL A 95 -4.87 -6.24 -2.24
C VAL A 95 -3.64 -5.40 -2.59
N ILE A 96 -3.83 -4.19 -3.02
CA ILE A 96 -2.75 -3.28 -3.35
C ILE A 96 -2.80 -2.00 -2.53
N ASP A 97 -1.65 -1.43 -2.16
CA ASP A 97 -1.58 -0.01 -1.91
C ASP A 97 -1.03 0.72 -3.13
N ASN A 98 -1.38 1.97 -3.24
CA ASN A 98 -1.17 2.67 -4.49
C ASN A 98 0.22 3.32 -4.61
N GLY A 99 0.67 4.04 -3.60
CA GLY A 99 1.90 4.84 -3.70
C GLY A 99 1.76 6.07 -4.63
N ALA A 100 0.58 6.74 -4.64
CA ALA A 100 0.29 7.83 -5.57
C ALA A 100 1.34 8.95 -5.58
N VAL A 101 1.63 9.49 -6.75
CA VAL A 101 2.49 10.66 -6.97
C VAL A 101 1.63 11.94 -7.06
N PRO A 102 1.58 12.77 -6.02
CA PRO A 102 0.74 13.97 -5.99
C PRO A 102 1.40 15.23 -6.54
N PHE A 103 2.53 15.13 -7.19
CA PHE A 103 3.45 16.21 -7.55
C PHE A 103 4.05 16.94 -6.33
N GLY A 104 5.22 17.52 -6.51
CA GLY A 104 5.93 18.22 -5.45
C GLY A 104 7.15 17.48 -4.93
N PRO A 105 7.73 17.92 -3.81
CA PRO A 105 8.93 17.32 -3.25
C PRO A 105 8.65 15.94 -2.67
N ALA A 106 9.58 15.02 -2.88
CA ALA A 106 9.60 13.67 -2.38
C ALA A 106 11.02 13.28 -1.99
N THR A 107 11.16 12.16 -1.33
CA THR A 107 12.47 11.58 -1.02
C THR A 107 12.41 10.10 -1.38
N CYS A 108 13.00 9.74 -2.49
CA CYS A 108 13.08 8.33 -2.88
C CYS A 108 14.07 7.61 -1.97
N MET A 109 13.59 6.57 -1.33
CA MET A 109 14.40 5.62 -0.55
C MET A 109 14.23 4.26 -1.20
N THR A 110 15.26 3.76 -1.82
CA THR A 110 15.20 2.48 -2.50
C THR A 110 16.54 1.76 -2.43
N GLY A 111 16.51 0.46 -2.30
CA GLY A 111 17.64 -0.42 -2.48
C GLY A 111 17.80 -0.92 -3.92
N ASP A 112 17.03 -0.40 -4.86
CA ASP A 112 17.10 -0.78 -6.27
C ASP A 112 18.09 0.14 -7.02
N GLY A 113 19.38 -0.24 -7.04
CA GLY A 113 20.44 0.47 -7.73
C GLY A 113 20.18 0.71 -9.22
N PRO A 114 19.66 -0.25 -9.99
CA PRO A 114 19.27 -0.02 -11.39
C PRO A 114 18.22 1.07 -11.54
N SER A 115 17.19 1.08 -10.73
CA SER A 115 16.14 2.13 -10.78
C SER A 115 16.69 3.52 -10.46
N ILE A 116 17.57 3.62 -9.47
CA ILE A 116 18.25 4.88 -9.11
C ILE A 116 19.13 5.36 -10.25
N HIS A 117 19.89 4.44 -10.87
CA HIS A 117 20.72 4.77 -12.02
C HIS A 117 19.89 5.31 -13.19
N ASP A 118 18.76 4.68 -13.49
CA ASP A 118 17.87 5.11 -14.55
C ASP A 118 17.25 6.48 -14.26
N LEU A 119 16.83 6.71 -13.02
CA LEU A 119 16.36 8.03 -12.57
C LEU A 119 17.44 9.11 -12.74
N TYR A 120 18.70 8.77 -12.45
CA TYR A 120 19.82 9.68 -12.68
C TYR A 120 20.00 9.99 -14.16
N VAL A 121 20.02 8.98 -15.00
CA VAL A 121 20.22 9.16 -16.46
C VAL A 121 19.08 9.98 -17.07
N LEU A 122 17.85 9.75 -16.62
CA LEU A 122 16.67 10.44 -17.14
C LEU A 122 16.53 11.88 -16.67
N ALA A 123 16.71 12.09 -15.40
CA ALA A 123 16.42 13.36 -14.77
C ALA A 123 17.65 14.25 -14.63
N GLY A 124 18.84 13.72 -14.79
CA GLY A 124 20.08 14.42 -14.50
C GLY A 124 20.24 14.86 -13.03
N ILE A 125 19.33 14.39 -12.18
CA ILE A 125 19.20 14.85 -10.79
C ILE A 125 19.66 13.75 -9.81
N GLY A 126 19.34 12.51 -10.10
CA GLY A 126 19.53 11.40 -9.18
C GLY A 126 21.00 11.15 -8.83
N GLY A 127 21.91 11.32 -9.74
CA GLY A 127 23.31 11.00 -9.50
C GLY A 127 24.08 11.94 -8.64
N GLN A 128 23.43 12.93 -8.16
CA GLN A 128 24.10 13.81 -7.21
C GLN A 128 24.01 13.29 -5.80
N LYS A 129 23.74 12.12 -5.58
CA LYS A 129 23.38 11.82 -4.61
C LYS A 129 23.90 11.24 -3.67
N TRP A 130 23.42 11.11 -3.05
CA TRP A 130 23.38 10.47 -1.82
C TRP A 130 23.31 8.95 -1.98
N SER A 131 22.91 8.49 -3.18
CA SER A 131 22.99 7.11 -3.54
C SER A 131 24.44 6.78 -3.82
N ASN A 132 24.99 5.98 -2.98
CA ASN A 132 26.24 5.31 -3.19
C ASN A 132 25.91 3.87 -3.55
N THR A 133 26.29 3.44 -4.74
CA THR A 133 26.01 2.09 -5.23
C THR A 133 26.53 1.02 -4.27
N ASP A 134 27.68 1.26 -3.67
CA ASP A 134 28.26 0.34 -2.70
C ASP A 134 27.41 0.25 -1.43
N VAL A 135 26.91 1.38 -0.95
CA VAL A 135 25.99 1.42 0.20
C VAL A 135 24.70 0.70 -0.09
N GLU A 136 24.15 0.87 -1.29
CA GLU A 136 22.92 0.17 -1.67
C GLU A 136 23.11 -1.33 -1.79
N LEU A 137 24.18 -1.78 -2.40
CA LEU A 137 24.49 -3.19 -2.51
C LEU A 137 24.75 -3.84 -1.15
N GLU A 138 25.34 -3.12 -0.21
CA GLU A 138 25.68 -3.63 1.11
C GLU A 138 24.58 -3.40 2.15
N CYS A 139 23.92 -2.23 2.11
CA CYS A 139 22.97 -1.79 3.13
C CYS A 139 21.53 -1.78 2.64
N GLY A 140 21.29 -1.93 1.35
CA GLY A 140 19.95 -2.01 0.76
C GLY A 140 19.18 -0.70 0.76
N SER A 141 19.83 0.47 0.93
CA SER A 141 19.10 1.73 0.96
C SER A 141 19.90 2.91 0.43
N GLY A 142 19.30 3.64 -0.51
CA GLY A 142 19.74 4.97 -0.93
C GLY A 142 18.65 6.00 -0.61
N VAL A 143 19.04 7.26 -0.40
CA VAL A 143 18.12 8.38 -0.17
C VAL A 143 18.40 9.46 -1.20
N ILE A 144 17.41 9.75 -2.06
CA ILE A 144 17.52 10.73 -3.13
C ILE A 144 16.40 11.75 -2.99
N PRO A 145 16.71 13.03 -2.73
CA PRO A 145 15.74 14.10 -2.88
C PRO A 145 15.25 14.18 -4.32
N PHE A 146 13.95 14.21 -4.51
CA PHE A 146 13.32 14.27 -5.81
C PHE A 146 12.16 15.25 -5.82
N THR A 147 11.82 15.77 -6.99
CA THR A 147 10.62 16.60 -7.15
C THR A 147 9.86 16.15 -8.38
N TYR A 148 8.65 15.66 -8.16
CA TYR A 148 7.73 15.34 -9.24
C TYR A 148 7.12 16.61 -9.81
N LEU A 149 7.30 16.85 -11.11
CA LEU A 149 6.89 18.07 -11.78
C LEU A 149 5.83 17.79 -12.84
N LYS A 150 4.75 18.58 -12.88
CA LYS A 150 3.69 18.47 -13.90
C LYS A 150 4.24 18.58 -15.32
N GLY A 151 5.22 19.47 -15.53
CA GLY A 151 5.89 19.67 -16.82
C GLY A 151 6.90 18.58 -17.21
N ASN A 152 7.19 17.62 -16.35
CA ASN A 152 8.05 16.48 -16.66
C ASN A 152 7.22 15.34 -17.24
N PRO A 153 7.57 14.79 -18.42
CA PRO A 153 6.78 13.75 -19.07
C PRO A 153 6.64 12.48 -18.22
N ILE A 154 7.70 12.07 -17.54
CA ILE A 154 7.70 10.86 -16.72
C ILE A 154 6.84 11.05 -15.46
N SER A 155 6.99 12.21 -14.80
CA SER A 155 6.15 12.51 -13.63
C SER A 155 4.66 12.60 -13.98
N ALA A 156 4.32 13.09 -15.18
CA ALA A 156 2.94 13.16 -15.67
C ALA A 156 2.34 11.74 -15.87
N ILE A 157 3.12 10.81 -16.43
CA ILE A 157 2.68 9.41 -16.57
C ILE A 157 2.53 8.79 -15.18
N GLN A 158 3.50 8.97 -14.29
CA GLN A 158 3.46 8.41 -12.93
C GLN A 158 2.25 8.90 -12.13
N TRP A 159 1.94 10.20 -12.21
CA TRP A 159 0.71 10.74 -11.62
C TRP A 159 -0.54 10.06 -12.15
N ALA A 160 -0.62 9.90 -13.48
CA ALA A 160 -1.77 9.26 -14.12
C ALA A 160 -1.90 7.79 -13.69
N ILE A 161 -0.81 7.01 -13.71
CA ILE A 161 -0.79 5.61 -13.27
C ILE A 161 -1.34 5.47 -11.84
N GLY A 162 -0.93 6.36 -10.94
CA GLY A 162 -1.40 6.31 -9.56
C GLY A 162 -2.92 6.46 -9.45
N LEU A 163 -3.52 7.35 -10.21
CA LEU A 163 -4.97 7.52 -10.22
C LEU A 163 -5.68 6.38 -10.96
N GLU A 164 -5.11 5.91 -12.08
CA GLU A 164 -5.64 4.76 -12.82
C GLU A 164 -5.70 3.52 -11.94
N MET A 165 -4.66 3.21 -11.18
CA MET A 165 -4.64 2.05 -10.28
C MET A 165 -5.76 2.10 -9.24
N LEU A 166 -6.10 3.27 -8.72
CA LEU A 166 -7.22 3.43 -7.77
C LEU A 166 -8.59 3.42 -8.46
N LEU A 167 -8.70 4.01 -9.65
CA LEU A 167 -9.97 4.19 -10.32
C LEU A 167 -10.39 3.00 -11.20
N LEU A 168 -9.44 2.20 -11.71
CA LEU A 168 -9.71 1.03 -12.55
C LEU A 168 -9.92 -0.25 -11.74
N VAL A 169 -9.58 -0.26 -10.47
CA VAL A 169 -9.94 -1.37 -9.58
C VAL A 169 -11.34 -1.15 -9.06
N ASP A 170 -12.27 -2.05 -9.43
CA ASP A 170 -13.70 -1.88 -9.22
C ASP A 170 -14.09 -1.96 -7.74
N ASP A 171 -13.48 -2.89 -7.00
CA ASP A 171 -13.74 -3.11 -5.58
C ASP A 171 -12.80 -2.28 -4.71
N PRO A 172 -13.32 -1.28 -3.97
CA PRO A 172 -12.49 -0.45 -3.09
C PRO A 172 -11.82 -1.24 -1.96
N TRP A 173 -12.29 -2.43 -1.65
CA TRP A 173 -11.66 -3.33 -0.68
C TRP A 173 -10.41 -4.05 -1.21
N LYS A 174 -10.08 -3.87 -2.48
CA LYS A 174 -8.85 -4.37 -3.10
C LYS A 174 -7.77 -3.32 -3.24
N THR A 175 -8.04 -2.06 -2.87
CA THR A 175 -7.08 -0.96 -2.96
C THR A 175 -6.95 -0.17 -1.67
N ILE A 176 -5.79 0.42 -1.45
CA ILE A 176 -5.49 1.33 -0.35
C ILE A 176 -4.84 2.57 -0.93
N MET A 177 -5.33 3.74 -0.54
CA MET A 177 -4.73 5.01 -0.94
C MET A 177 -3.52 5.33 -0.07
N THR A 178 -2.36 5.37 -0.69
CA THR A 178 -1.10 5.80 -0.08
C THR A 178 -0.34 6.72 -1.04
N THR A 179 0.71 7.36 -0.55
CA THR A 179 1.69 8.09 -1.36
C THR A 179 3.07 7.45 -1.27
N ASP A 180 3.17 6.26 -0.69
CA ASP A 180 4.47 5.64 -0.39
C ASP A 180 5.39 6.66 0.30
N HIS A 181 4.86 7.29 1.35
CA HIS A 181 5.53 8.40 2.01
C HIS A 181 6.93 8.02 2.52
N PRO A 182 7.99 8.73 2.11
CA PRO A 182 8.01 9.94 1.29
C PRO A 182 8.27 9.73 -0.22
N ASN A 183 8.33 8.49 -0.74
CA ASN A 183 8.85 8.19 -2.08
C ASN A 183 7.96 8.72 -3.22
N GLY A 184 6.66 8.51 -3.18
CA GLY A 184 5.72 9.07 -4.16
C GLY A 184 5.34 10.50 -3.82
N GLY A 185 5.26 10.82 -2.53
CA GLY A 185 4.94 12.15 -2.03
C GLY A 185 4.67 12.18 -0.55
N VAL A 186 4.57 13.39 -0.01
CA VAL A 186 4.31 13.58 1.42
C VAL A 186 2.83 13.31 1.76
N PHE A 187 2.55 12.67 2.89
CA PHE A 187 1.18 12.33 3.31
C PHE A 187 0.28 13.56 3.50
N THR A 188 0.84 14.74 3.69
CA THR A 188 0.08 16.00 3.78
C THR A 188 -0.62 16.35 2.47
N GLN A 189 -0.31 15.68 1.37
CA GLN A 189 -0.97 15.83 0.07
C GLN A 189 -2.14 14.86 -0.16
N TYR A 190 -2.47 14.03 0.82
CA TYR A 190 -3.66 13.14 0.73
C TYR A 190 -4.95 13.88 0.35
N PRO A 191 -5.24 15.10 0.85
CA PRO A 191 -6.43 15.84 0.45
C PRO A 191 -6.49 16.11 -1.06
N GLN A 192 -5.34 16.35 -1.70
CA GLN A 192 -5.27 16.54 -3.13
C GLN A 192 -5.52 15.24 -3.90
N VAL A 193 -4.97 14.12 -3.43
CA VAL A 193 -5.24 12.79 -4.03
C VAL A 193 -6.73 12.46 -3.91
N ILE A 194 -7.33 12.70 -2.75
CA ILE A 194 -8.77 12.51 -2.53
C ILE A 194 -9.59 13.35 -3.51
N ALA A 195 -9.21 14.62 -3.70
CA ALA A 195 -9.91 15.49 -4.66
C ALA A 195 -9.84 14.93 -6.10
N TRP A 196 -8.73 14.39 -6.54
CA TRP A 196 -8.62 13.75 -7.85
C TRP A 196 -9.45 12.46 -7.96
N LEU A 197 -9.58 11.71 -6.89
CA LEU A 197 -10.41 10.50 -6.88
C LEU A 197 -11.90 10.82 -6.92
N MET A 198 -12.32 11.89 -6.26
CA MET A 198 -13.72 12.27 -6.11
C MET A 198 -14.22 13.23 -7.18
N SER A 199 -13.32 13.85 -7.97
CA SER A 199 -13.64 14.87 -8.96
C SER A 199 -12.88 14.67 -10.26
N ARG A 200 -13.59 14.35 -11.32
CA ARG A 200 -13.03 14.35 -12.67
C ARG A 200 -12.53 15.74 -13.06
N ARG A 201 -13.28 16.77 -12.70
CA ARG A 201 -12.91 18.16 -12.97
C ARG A 201 -11.56 18.52 -12.33
N ALA A 202 -11.25 18.00 -11.13
CA ALA A 202 -9.94 18.16 -10.51
C ALA A 202 -8.82 17.49 -11.32
N ARG A 203 -9.09 16.29 -11.85
CA ARG A 203 -8.15 15.57 -12.72
C ARG A 203 -7.90 16.34 -14.01
N ASP A 204 -8.96 16.77 -14.68
CA ASP A 204 -8.87 17.51 -15.95
C ASP A 204 -8.12 18.83 -15.79
N ALA A 205 -8.37 19.57 -14.71
CA ALA A 205 -7.64 20.79 -14.38
C ALA A 205 -6.15 20.53 -14.17
N THR A 206 -5.80 19.44 -13.49
CA THR A 206 -4.40 19.06 -13.28
C THR A 206 -3.75 18.56 -14.57
N ALA A 207 -4.46 17.77 -15.36
CA ALA A 207 -3.99 17.24 -16.66
C ALA A 207 -3.67 18.36 -17.65
N ALA A 208 -4.44 19.46 -17.64
CA ALA A 208 -4.19 20.63 -18.49
C ALA A 208 -2.83 21.30 -18.20
N GLU A 209 -2.27 21.11 -17.00
CA GLU A 209 -0.96 21.63 -16.62
C GLU A 209 0.16 20.60 -16.83
N CYS A 210 -0.18 19.35 -17.09
CA CYS A 210 0.78 18.27 -17.26
C CYS A 210 1.44 18.28 -18.63
N HIS A 211 2.63 17.67 -18.70
CA HIS A 211 3.31 17.46 -19.98
C HIS A 211 2.44 16.57 -20.89
N LYS A 212 1.99 17.13 -22.03
CA LYS A 212 1.03 16.48 -22.92
C LYS A 212 1.48 15.08 -23.38
N TRP A 213 2.72 14.93 -23.84
CA TRP A 213 3.24 13.63 -24.28
C TRP A 213 3.18 12.59 -23.17
N GLY A 214 3.44 12.97 -21.92
CA GLY A 214 3.34 12.07 -20.79
C GLY A 214 1.89 11.69 -20.49
N TYR A 215 1.01 12.66 -20.40
CA TYR A 215 -0.40 12.42 -20.11
C TYR A 215 -1.10 11.58 -21.18
N ASP A 216 -0.82 11.83 -22.47
CA ASP A 216 -1.42 11.10 -23.59
C ASP A 216 -1.01 9.59 -23.62
N ARG A 217 -0.02 9.19 -22.81
CA ARG A 217 0.42 7.79 -22.66
C ARG A 217 -0.23 7.07 -21.48
N SER A 218 -1.29 7.63 -20.97
CA SER A 218 -2.16 7.06 -19.96
C SER A 218 -3.58 6.93 -20.48
N THR A 219 -4.40 6.15 -19.81
CA THR A 219 -5.83 6.01 -20.10
C THR A 219 -6.70 6.92 -19.22
N LEU A 220 -6.07 7.67 -18.30
CA LEU A 220 -6.76 8.47 -17.29
C LEU A 220 -7.78 9.45 -17.86
N GLY A 221 -7.51 10.03 -19.02
CA GLY A 221 -8.43 10.95 -19.70
C GLY A 221 -9.78 10.32 -20.09
N GLY A 222 -9.82 9.01 -20.25
CA GLY A 222 -11.04 8.24 -20.52
C GLY A 222 -11.74 7.70 -19.27
N VAL A 223 -11.18 7.89 -18.08
CA VAL A 223 -11.75 7.35 -16.83
C VAL A 223 -12.79 8.32 -16.27
N GLU A 224 -14.06 7.93 -16.42
CA GLU A 224 -15.22 8.72 -15.95
C GLU A 224 -15.49 8.54 -14.44
N ARG A 225 -15.03 7.44 -13.85
CA ARG A 225 -15.33 7.09 -12.45
C ARG A 225 -14.88 8.18 -11.49
N GLU A 226 -15.77 8.51 -10.57
CA GLU A 226 -15.51 9.32 -9.37
C GLU A 226 -15.85 8.50 -8.14
N MET A 227 -15.03 8.60 -7.10
CA MET A 227 -15.25 7.87 -5.86
C MET A 227 -16.17 8.65 -4.92
N SER A 228 -17.05 7.93 -4.26
CA SER A 228 -17.88 8.44 -3.19
C SER A 228 -17.10 8.65 -1.88
N LEU A 229 -17.66 9.43 -0.95
CA LEU A 229 -17.13 9.56 0.41
C LEU A 229 -17.00 8.20 1.11
N PHE A 230 -17.91 7.27 0.82
CA PHE A 230 -17.87 5.92 1.37
C PHE A 230 -16.65 5.13 0.87
N GLU A 231 -16.38 5.16 -0.44
CA GLU A 231 -15.21 4.53 -1.02
C GLU A 231 -13.91 5.14 -0.46
N ILE A 232 -13.86 6.47 -0.32
CA ILE A 232 -12.69 7.14 0.31
C ILE A 232 -12.50 6.65 1.74
N ALA A 233 -13.56 6.46 2.52
CA ALA A 233 -13.44 5.91 3.88
C ALA A 233 -12.92 4.47 3.87
N ILE A 234 -13.30 3.64 2.90
CA ILE A 234 -12.77 2.30 2.73
C ILE A 234 -11.27 2.35 2.42
N LEU A 235 -10.88 3.09 1.37
CA LEU A 235 -9.50 3.16 0.88
C LEU A 235 -8.49 3.68 1.93
N THR A 236 -8.95 4.60 2.79
CA THR A 236 -8.05 5.33 3.69
C THR A 236 -8.10 4.83 5.13
N ARG A 237 -9.07 3.99 5.49
CA ARG A 237 -9.29 3.55 6.88
C ARG A 237 -9.65 2.08 7.00
N ALA A 238 -10.81 1.69 6.49
CA ALA A 238 -11.35 0.36 6.73
C ALA A 238 -10.50 -0.74 6.09
N ASN A 239 -10.14 -0.58 4.82
CA ASN A 239 -9.33 -1.57 4.11
C ASN A 239 -7.88 -1.61 4.62
N THR A 240 -7.30 -0.46 5.00
CA THR A 240 -5.99 -0.42 5.64
C THR A 240 -5.97 -1.26 6.92
N SER A 241 -6.96 -1.06 7.79
CA SER A 241 -7.07 -1.81 9.04
C SER A 241 -7.27 -3.31 8.80
N ARG A 242 -8.08 -3.66 7.81
CA ARG A 242 -8.33 -5.05 7.39
C ARG A 242 -7.05 -5.74 6.91
N THR A 243 -6.29 -5.06 6.06
CA THR A 243 -5.08 -5.62 5.44
C THR A 243 -3.98 -5.90 6.46
N ILE A 244 -3.87 -5.10 7.51
CA ILE A 244 -2.91 -5.33 8.60
C ILE A 244 -3.48 -6.21 9.74
N GLY A 245 -4.64 -6.86 9.54
CA GLY A 245 -5.23 -7.77 10.51
C GLY A 245 -5.89 -7.11 11.72
N MET A 246 -6.20 -5.81 11.66
CA MET A 246 -6.73 -5.03 12.77
C MET A 246 -8.22 -4.69 12.63
N ALA A 247 -8.93 -5.27 11.66
CA ALA A 247 -10.32 -4.94 11.36
C ALA A 247 -11.29 -5.10 12.55
N HIS A 248 -10.96 -6.01 13.49
CA HIS A 248 -11.76 -6.21 14.70
C HIS A 248 -11.68 -5.06 15.71
N ARG A 249 -10.71 -4.13 15.54
CA ARG A 249 -10.46 -3.01 16.46
C ARG A 249 -10.39 -1.65 15.78
N LYS A 250 -10.00 -1.62 14.50
CA LYS A 250 -9.67 -0.38 13.77
C LYS A 250 -10.46 -0.29 12.47
N GLY A 251 -10.61 0.94 11.95
CA GLY A 251 -11.21 1.20 10.66
C GLY A 251 -12.73 1.15 10.62
N HIS A 252 -13.41 1.03 11.77
CA HIS A 252 -14.85 1.08 11.89
C HIS A 252 -15.30 1.76 13.19
N LEU A 253 -16.58 2.10 13.27
CA LEU A 253 -17.21 2.75 14.44
C LEU A 253 -18.15 1.80 15.20
N GLY A 254 -18.08 0.51 14.93
CA GLY A 254 -18.92 -0.51 15.58
C GLY A 254 -18.48 -0.80 17.00
N ALA A 255 -19.35 -1.51 17.75
CA ALA A 255 -19.06 -1.93 19.11
C ALA A 255 -17.78 -2.80 19.16
N GLY A 256 -16.90 -2.51 20.11
CA GLY A 256 -15.60 -3.18 20.27
C GLY A 256 -14.44 -2.54 19.51
N ALA A 257 -14.71 -1.57 18.66
CA ALA A 257 -13.64 -0.77 18.03
C ALA A 257 -12.95 0.15 19.08
N ASP A 258 -11.68 0.42 18.82
CA ASP A 258 -10.98 1.47 19.53
C ASP A 258 -11.62 2.83 19.18
N GLY A 259 -11.60 3.77 20.13
CA GLY A 259 -12.19 5.10 19.94
C GLY A 259 -11.30 6.03 19.10
N ASP A 260 -10.92 5.58 17.89
CA ASP A 260 -10.12 6.35 16.95
C ASP A 260 -11.05 6.96 15.88
N VAL A 261 -11.25 8.28 15.93
CA VAL A 261 -12.23 8.97 15.07
C VAL A 261 -11.63 10.26 14.52
N ALA A 262 -11.81 10.51 13.23
CA ALA A 262 -11.59 11.79 12.60
C ALA A 262 -12.93 12.39 12.16
N ILE A 263 -13.22 13.61 12.57
CA ILE A 263 -14.45 14.33 12.23
C ILE A 263 -14.08 15.46 11.28
N TYR A 264 -14.65 15.42 10.08
CA TYR A 264 -14.45 16.42 9.03
C TYR A 264 -15.69 17.29 8.87
N ASN A 265 -15.51 18.54 8.53
CA ASN A 265 -16.61 19.46 8.22
C ASN A 265 -17.07 19.24 6.76
N ILE A 266 -17.76 18.15 6.55
CA ILE A 266 -18.34 17.76 5.25
C ILE A 266 -19.82 17.43 5.47
N ASP A 267 -20.70 18.06 4.69
CA ASP A 267 -22.11 17.71 4.63
C ASP A 267 -22.34 16.74 3.44
N PRO A 268 -22.54 15.44 3.69
CA PRO A 268 -22.70 14.46 2.61
C PRO A 268 -23.89 14.72 1.70
N GLU A 269 -24.94 15.43 2.18
CA GLU A 269 -26.15 15.74 1.40
C GLU A 269 -25.94 16.94 0.47
N ARG A 270 -24.96 17.79 0.76
CA ARG A 270 -24.62 19.00 -0.01
C ARG A 270 -23.29 18.91 -0.72
N PHE A 271 -22.66 17.76 -0.60
CA PHE A 271 -21.34 17.53 -1.19
C PHE A 271 -21.39 17.67 -2.73
N ASN A 272 -20.55 18.55 -3.26
CA ASN A 272 -20.44 18.76 -4.70
C ASN A 272 -19.04 18.39 -5.18
N PRO A 273 -18.84 17.30 -5.94
CA PRO A 273 -17.53 16.91 -6.44
C PRO A 273 -16.92 17.93 -7.41
N ASP A 274 -17.71 18.78 -8.03
CA ASP A 274 -17.19 19.86 -8.90
C ASP A 274 -16.48 20.96 -8.13
N ASP A 275 -16.77 21.13 -6.84
CA ASP A 275 -16.02 22.02 -5.95
C ASP A 275 -14.84 21.29 -5.30
N TYR A 276 -13.88 20.89 -6.13
CA TYR A 276 -12.72 20.13 -5.64
C TYR A 276 -11.82 20.96 -4.71
N ALA A 277 -11.86 22.27 -4.75
CA ALA A 277 -11.17 23.10 -3.79
C ALA A 277 -11.75 22.93 -2.37
N GLU A 278 -13.09 22.76 -2.27
CA GLU A 278 -13.75 22.40 -1.02
C GLU A 278 -13.31 21.04 -0.51
N ILE A 279 -13.18 20.05 -1.40
CA ILE A 279 -12.70 18.71 -1.04
C ILE A 279 -11.30 18.81 -0.40
N VAL A 280 -10.37 19.49 -1.06
CA VAL A 280 -9.01 19.70 -0.53
C VAL A 280 -9.04 20.39 0.83
N ARG A 281 -9.86 21.43 0.97
CA ARG A 281 -9.98 22.18 2.22
C ARG A 281 -10.56 21.32 3.34
N ALA A 282 -11.63 20.58 3.06
CA ALA A 282 -12.34 19.77 4.03
C ALA A 282 -11.48 18.61 4.56
N PHE A 283 -10.75 17.94 3.68
CA PHE A 283 -9.83 16.87 4.07
C PHE A 283 -8.46 17.37 4.55
N GLY A 284 -8.15 18.66 4.37
CA GLY A 284 -6.88 19.27 4.77
C GLY A 284 -6.65 19.28 6.28
N LYS A 285 -7.74 19.32 7.04
CA LYS A 285 -7.70 19.17 8.50
C LYS A 285 -9.04 18.65 9.02
N ALA A 286 -8.98 17.76 9.99
CA ALA A 286 -10.16 17.36 10.75
C ALA A 286 -10.54 18.42 11.77
N ASP A 287 -11.84 18.61 12.00
CA ASP A 287 -12.34 19.42 13.12
C ASP A 287 -11.90 18.81 14.44
N PHE A 288 -11.96 17.48 14.53
CA PHE A 288 -11.47 16.73 15.67
C PHE A 288 -10.74 15.48 15.21
N THR A 289 -9.61 15.21 15.84
CA THR A 289 -8.96 13.91 15.80
C THR A 289 -8.99 13.31 17.20
N ILE A 290 -9.56 12.13 17.30
CA ILE A 290 -9.75 11.40 18.55
C ILE A 290 -8.94 10.11 18.48
N LYS A 291 -8.19 9.80 19.53
CA LYS A 291 -7.39 8.60 19.68
C LYS A 291 -7.71 7.92 21.00
N ASP A 292 -8.15 6.67 20.96
CA ASP A 292 -8.60 5.91 22.14
C ASP A 292 -9.64 6.70 22.99
N GLY A 293 -10.56 7.42 22.34
CA GLY A 293 -11.57 8.25 22.99
C GLY A 293 -11.08 9.61 23.49
N MET A 294 -9.80 9.93 23.37
CA MET A 294 -9.22 11.21 23.75
C MET A 294 -9.09 12.14 22.56
N ILE A 295 -9.53 13.38 22.66
CA ILE A 295 -9.29 14.41 21.63
C ILE A 295 -7.80 14.75 21.64
N VAL A 296 -7.11 14.43 20.54
CA VAL A 296 -5.66 14.68 20.37
C VAL A 296 -5.38 15.88 19.49
N ALA A 297 -6.31 16.25 18.60
CA ALA A 297 -6.22 17.49 17.84
C ALA A 297 -7.60 18.13 17.62
N ARG A 298 -7.61 19.46 17.52
CA ARG A 298 -8.78 20.27 17.16
C ARG A 298 -8.37 21.25 16.07
N GLN A 299 -9.14 21.31 14.98
CA GLN A 299 -8.88 22.22 13.86
C GLN A 299 -7.41 22.18 13.36
N GLY A 300 -6.80 20.98 13.39
CA GLY A 300 -5.41 20.78 13.01
C GLY A 300 -4.36 21.09 14.08
N GLU A 301 -4.75 21.65 15.23
CA GLU A 301 -3.86 21.96 16.35
C GLU A 301 -3.80 20.80 17.32
N VAL A 302 -2.60 20.33 17.65
CA VAL A 302 -2.37 19.24 18.61
C VAL A 302 -2.69 19.75 20.03
N VAL A 303 -3.61 19.08 20.72
CA VAL A 303 -4.06 19.44 22.06
C VAL A 303 -3.66 18.41 23.12
N ALA A 304 -3.33 17.18 22.71
CA ALA A 304 -2.83 16.13 23.59
C ALA A 304 -1.96 15.14 22.80
N VAL A 305 -0.98 14.56 23.47
CA VAL A 305 -0.08 13.53 22.93
C VAL A 305 -0.11 12.32 23.87
N PRO A 306 -1.08 11.41 23.70
CA PRO A 306 -1.13 10.20 24.52
C PRO A 306 -0.04 9.22 24.08
N ASP A 307 0.36 8.35 24.99
CA ASP A 307 1.17 7.18 24.64
C ASP A 307 0.38 6.27 23.70
N GLY A 308 1.02 5.83 22.62
CA GLY A 308 0.43 4.87 21.70
C GLY A 308 0.62 3.43 22.19
N ARG A 309 -0.01 2.50 21.47
CA ARG A 309 0.20 1.06 21.64
C ARG A 309 0.99 0.51 20.45
N ARG A 310 1.80 -0.49 20.71
CA ARG A 310 2.46 -1.29 19.68
C ARG A 310 1.82 -2.67 19.66
N TYR A 311 1.48 -3.11 18.46
CA TYR A 311 0.92 -4.43 18.24
C TYR A 311 1.99 -5.31 17.63
N TYR A 312 2.09 -6.55 18.08
CA TYR A 312 2.95 -7.56 17.51
C TYR A 312 2.19 -8.88 17.43
N CYS A 313 2.53 -9.68 16.45
CA CYS A 313 1.94 -11.00 16.28
C CYS A 313 2.84 -12.04 16.95
N GLU A 314 2.26 -12.82 17.84
CA GLU A 314 2.91 -13.95 18.51
C GLU A 314 2.19 -15.24 18.12
N PRO A 315 2.62 -15.89 17.02
CA PRO A 315 1.96 -17.11 16.57
C PRO A 315 2.24 -18.26 17.54
N LYS A 316 1.17 -18.94 17.97
CA LYS A 316 1.26 -20.23 18.66
C LYS A 316 1.17 -21.32 17.61
N VAL A 317 2.28 -21.95 17.32
CA VAL A 317 2.42 -22.89 16.22
C VAL A 317 2.73 -24.27 16.76
N ASP A 318 2.16 -25.30 16.14
CA ASP A 318 2.54 -26.69 16.39
C ASP A 318 4.03 -26.92 16.09
N GLU A 319 4.71 -27.67 16.96
CA GLU A 319 6.14 -27.95 16.82
C GLU A 319 6.48 -28.74 15.55
N GLY A 320 5.57 -29.64 15.11
CA GLY A 320 5.75 -30.40 13.88
C GLY A 320 5.75 -29.48 12.67
N LEU A 321 4.76 -28.58 12.57
CA LEU A 321 4.68 -27.60 11.51
C LEU A 321 5.89 -26.67 11.52
N THR A 322 6.35 -26.25 12.71
CA THR A 322 7.55 -25.44 12.85
C THR A 322 8.80 -26.17 12.31
N ARG A 323 8.96 -27.45 12.64
CA ARG A 323 10.08 -28.26 12.13
C ARG A 323 10.07 -28.34 10.61
N ASP A 324 8.92 -28.64 10.01
CA ASP A 324 8.77 -28.76 8.57
C ASP A 324 9.10 -27.43 7.85
N MET A 325 8.55 -26.33 8.36
CA MET A 325 8.84 -24.99 7.83
C MET A 325 10.33 -24.66 7.97
N MET A 326 10.97 -25.02 9.08
CA MET A 326 12.39 -24.74 9.32
C MET A 326 13.32 -25.52 8.39
N VAL A 327 12.90 -26.64 7.81
CA VAL A 327 13.67 -27.33 6.77
C VAL A 327 13.78 -26.43 5.55
N ASP A 328 12.64 -25.93 5.05
CA ASP A 328 12.62 -25.06 3.89
C ASP A 328 13.36 -23.75 4.14
N VAL A 329 13.14 -23.15 5.30
CA VAL A 329 13.81 -21.91 5.70
C VAL A 329 15.32 -22.08 5.77
N LYS A 330 15.83 -23.17 6.38
CA LYS A 330 17.25 -23.45 6.46
C LYS A 330 17.89 -23.67 5.09
N GLU A 331 17.17 -24.35 4.18
CA GLU A 331 17.65 -24.53 2.82
C GLU A 331 17.78 -23.20 2.10
N TRP A 332 16.78 -22.33 2.24
CA TRP A 332 16.80 -20.99 1.64
C TRP A 332 17.92 -20.12 2.22
N PHE A 333 18.10 -20.14 3.55
CA PHE A 333 19.14 -19.35 4.23
C PHE A 333 20.58 -19.85 4.03
N LYS A 334 20.80 -20.97 3.37
CA LYS A 334 22.16 -21.37 2.95
C LYS A 334 22.85 -20.33 2.07
N TYR A 335 22.05 -19.56 1.36
CA TYR A 335 22.52 -18.55 0.41
C TYR A 335 22.46 -17.12 0.95
N TYR A 336 21.99 -16.93 2.17
CA TYR A 336 21.84 -15.63 2.81
C TYR A 336 22.49 -15.62 4.18
N THR A 337 23.21 -14.53 4.49
CA THR A 337 23.93 -14.38 5.77
C THR A 337 23.07 -13.90 6.93
N ILE A 338 21.82 -13.52 6.66
CA ILE A 338 20.89 -12.97 7.64
C ILE A 338 20.04 -14.10 8.22
N GLY A 339 20.15 -14.31 9.55
CA GLY A 339 19.33 -15.26 10.28
C GLY A 339 18.29 -14.59 11.18
N PHE A 340 17.23 -15.30 11.54
CA PHE A 340 16.20 -14.79 12.46
C PHE A 340 16.75 -14.29 13.80
N ALA A 341 17.83 -14.89 14.29
CA ALA A 341 18.49 -14.47 15.52
C ALA A 341 19.10 -13.07 15.45
N ASN A 342 19.31 -12.53 14.25
CA ASN A 342 19.93 -11.22 14.05
C ASN A 342 18.95 -10.07 14.28
N TYR A 343 17.65 -10.36 14.36
CA TYR A 343 16.60 -9.34 14.48
C TYR A 343 15.63 -9.58 15.64
N PRO A 344 16.10 -9.87 16.86
CA PRO A 344 15.18 -9.89 17.99
C PRO A 344 14.67 -8.48 18.24
N VAL A 345 13.40 -8.35 18.58
CA VAL A 345 12.82 -7.08 19.07
C VAL A 345 12.94 -7.08 20.60
N PRO A 346 13.87 -6.31 21.18
CA PRO A 346 14.01 -6.25 22.63
C PRO A 346 12.76 -5.66 23.29
N ASP A 347 12.34 -6.20 24.41
CA ASP A 347 11.17 -5.77 25.19
C ASP A 347 11.16 -4.26 25.49
N LYS A 348 12.33 -3.67 25.69
CA LYS A 348 12.47 -2.24 25.92
C LYS A 348 11.90 -1.33 24.82
N TYR A 349 11.72 -1.86 23.60
CA TYR A 349 11.10 -1.15 22.48
C TYR A 349 9.59 -1.35 22.40
N LEU A 350 9.05 -2.28 23.20
CA LEU A 350 7.62 -2.58 23.26
C LEU A 350 7.00 -1.80 24.42
N ARG A 351 6.37 -0.67 24.12
CA ARG A 351 5.56 0.06 25.13
C ARG A 351 4.12 -0.45 25.07
N ASN A 352 3.58 -0.85 26.22
CA ASN A 352 2.20 -1.33 26.34
C ASN A 352 1.84 -2.35 25.25
N PRO A 353 2.60 -3.45 25.08
CA PRO A 353 2.38 -4.38 24.00
C PRO A 353 1.00 -5.02 24.10
N VAL A 354 0.32 -5.14 22.98
CA VAL A 354 -0.93 -5.88 22.86
C VAL A 354 -0.67 -7.07 21.93
N PRO A 355 -0.56 -8.28 22.48
CA PRO A 355 -0.32 -9.45 21.67
C PRO A 355 -1.54 -9.78 20.80
N ILE A 356 -1.29 -10.07 19.53
CA ILE A 356 -2.27 -10.68 18.65
C ILE A 356 -1.97 -12.18 18.67
N VAL A 357 -2.80 -12.92 19.38
CA VAL A 357 -2.62 -14.37 19.49
C VAL A 357 -3.26 -15.02 18.25
N VAL A 358 -2.44 -15.65 17.43
CA VAL A 358 -2.89 -16.46 16.31
C VAL A 358 -2.80 -17.92 16.75
N ASN A 359 -3.96 -18.57 16.86
CA ASN A 359 -3.99 -20.00 17.08
C ASN A 359 -3.82 -20.67 15.70
N GLY A 360 -2.74 -21.42 15.55
CA GLY A 360 -2.58 -22.34 14.43
C GLY A 360 -3.75 -23.33 14.36
N PRO A 361 -3.82 -24.15 13.30
CA PRO A 361 -4.85 -25.17 13.19
C PRO A 361 -4.92 -25.98 14.49
N ALA A 362 -6.10 -25.97 15.15
CA ALA A 362 -6.31 -26.90 16.24
C ALA A 362 -6.09 -28.30 15.68
N GLU A 363 -5.25 -29.11 16.33
CA GLU A 363 -5.26 -30.53 16.05
C GLU A 363 -6.71 -30.99 16.05
N ALA A 364 -7.13 -31.64 14.98
CA ALA A 364 -8.40 -32.35 15.02
C ALA A 364 -8.31 -33.25 16.28
N GLN A 365 -9.11 -32.96 17.27
CA GLN A 365 -9.25 -33.86 18.40
C GLN A 365 -9.76 -35.15 17.79
N GLU A 366 -8.84 -36.08 17.56
CA GLU A 366 -9.20 -37.47 17.30
C GLU A 366 -10.07 -37.88 18.46
N GLY A 367 -11.30 -38.24 18.14
CA GLY A 367 -12.31 -38.62 19.10
C GLY A 367 -11.82 -39.71 20.03
N ARG A 368 -12.02 -39.45 21.29
CA ARG A 368 -12.22 -40.51 22.26
C ARG A 368 -13.71 -40.87 22.35
#